data_f02d98b81a326d694b768b383a3429ec
#
_entry.id   f02d98b81a326d694b768b383a3429ec
#
_cell.length_a   1.000
_cell.length_b   1.000
_cell.length_c   1.000
_cell.angle_alpha   90.00
_cell.angle_beta   90.00
_cell.angle_gamma   90.00
#
_symmetry.space_group_name_H-M   'P 1'
#
loop_
_entity.id
_entity.type
_entity.pdbx_description
1 polymer ?
#
loop_
_entity_poly.entity_id
_entity_poly.type
_entity_poly.pdbx_seq_one_letter_code
_entity_poly.pdbx_strand_id
1 'polypeptide(L)'
;MINENELRLGNFILQKVNTRIIPVKCTYQHFELIKNGNAKDIFPLVLKVEILEKCGFVENKDYPLLPDAREFVLALPVIGNNKNEIRAYIKNNKECFSRATLNNLPVSNNFYQLHQLQNVYFALTSEELKVSL
;
A
#
# COMPACT_ATOMS: atom_id res chain seq x y z
N MET A 1 12.26 -8.88 1.35
CA MET A 1 12.02 -9.72 0.14
C MET A 1 10.54 -9.73 -0.18
N ILE A 2 10.20 -9.65 -1.45
CA ILE A 2 8.80 -9.70 -1.87
C ILE A 2 8.36 -11.16 -1.93
N ASN A 3 7.20 -11.45 -1.31
CA ASN A 3 6.58 -12.76 -1.40
C ASN A 3 5.75 -12.81 -2.70
N GLU A 4 6.03 -13.79 -3.57
CA GLU A 4 5.32 -13.95 -4.85
C GLU A 4 3.81 -14.16 -4.67
N ASN A 5 3.40 -14.77 -3.56
CA ASN A 5 2.00 -15.02 -3.27
C ASN A 5 1.21 -13.75 -2.91
N GLU A 6 1.91 -12.66 -2.64
CA GLU A 6 1.31 -11.37 -2.32
C GLU A 6 1.29 -10.41 -3.51
N LEU A 7 1.90 -10.79 -4.63
CA LEU A 7 1.96 -9.94 -5.82
C LEU A 7 0.84 -10.27 -6.80
N ARG A 8 0.34 -9.22 -7.46
CA ARG A 8 -0.52 -9.31 -8.63
C ARG A 8 0.13 -8.58 -9.80
N LEU A 9 -0.21 -8.98 -11.01
CA LEU A 9 0.17 -8.22 -12.20
C LEU A 9 -0.30 -6.78 -12.07
N GLY A 10 0.56 -5.83 -12.40
CA GLY A 10 0.26 -4.41 -12.29
C GLY A 10 0.54 -3.78 -10.93
N ASN A 11 0.88 -4.56 -9.90
CA ASN A 11 1.35 -3.98 -8.64
C ASN A 11 2.64 -3.19 -8.86
N PHE A 12 2.81 -2.09 -8.13
CA PHE A 12 4.06 -1.34 -8.16
C PHE A 12 5.10 -1.97 -7.25
N ILE A 13 6.29 -2.16 -7.78
CA ILE A 13 7.48 -2.65 -7.09
C ILE A 13 8.65 -1.76 -7.46
N LEU A 14 9.75 -1.88 -6.74
CA LEU A 14 11.00 -1.21 -7.09
C LEU A 14 11.90 -2.18 -7.83
N GLN A 15 12.53 -1.70 -8.89
CA GLN A 15 13.51 -2.47 -9.65
C GLN A 15 14.78 -1.66 -9.80
N LYS A 16 15.92 -2.30 -9.53
CA LYS A 16 17.22 -1.72 -9.78
C LYS A 16 17.57 -1.92 -11.26
N VAL A 17 17.79 -0.82 -11.96
CA VAL A 17 18.23 -0.79 -13.37
C VAL A 17 19.52 0.01 -13.41
N ASN A 18 20.62 -0.66 -13.72
CA ASN A 18 21.97 -0.11 -13.60
C ASN A 18 22.26 0.37 -12.18
N THR A 19 22.39 1.68 -11.96
CA THR A 19 22.64 2.28 -10.64
C THR A 19 21.40 2.90 -10.00
N ARG A 20 20.25 2.84 -10.69
CA ARG A 20 19.01 3.49 -10.23
C ARG A 20 18.00 2.47 -9.75
N ILE A 21 17.26 2.84 -8.72
CA ILE A 21 16.10 2.08 -8.24
C ILE A 21 14.86 2.86 -8.66
N ILE A 22 14.03 2.25 -9.49
CA ILE A 22 12.85 2.91 -10.07
C ILE A 22 11.57 2.11 -9.77
N PRO A 23 10.42 2.78 -9.62
CA PRO A 23 9.14 2.09 -9.53
C PRO A 23 8.74 1.56 -10.91
N VAL A 24 8.30 0.30 -10.94
CA VAL A 24 7.81 -0.36 -12.14
C VAL A 24 6.56 -1.17 -11.81
N LYS A 25 5.74 -1.44 -12.82
CA LYS A 25 4.60 -2.35 -12.64
C LYS A 25 5.06 -3.79 -12.78
N CYS A 26 4.59 -4.64 -11.88
CA CYS A 26 4.89 -6.06 -11.88
C CYS A 26 4.35 -6.74 -13.15
N THR A 27 5.21 -7.50 -13.81
CA THR A 27 4.90 -8.29 -15.02
C THR A 27 5.19 -9.77 -14.77
N TYR A 28 4.86 -10.62 -15.72
CA TYR A 28 5.20 -12.06 -15.66
C TYR A 28 6.69 -12.30 -15.49
N GLN A 29 7.53 -11.47 -16.09
CA GLN A 29 8.99 -11.61 -15.96
C GLN A 29 9.45 -11.44 -14.52
N HIS A 30 8.82 -10.54 -13.76
CA HIS A 30 9.12 -10.37 -12.34
C HIS A 30 8.74 -11.62 -11.53
N PHE A 31 7.59 -12.22 -11.81
CA PHE A 31 7.19 -13.48 -11.17
C PHE A 31 8.19 -14.59 -11.43
N GLU A 32 8.65 -14.73 -12.67
CA GLU A 32 9.65 -15.74 -13.01
C GLU A 32 10.96 -15.52 -12.26
N LEU A 33 11.42 -14.26 -12.17
CA LEU A 33 12.63 -13.93 -11.41
C LEU A 33 12.50 -14.30 -9.94
N ILE A 34 11.37 -13.99 -9.31
CA ILE A 34 11.11 -14.31 -7.91
C ILE A 34 11.06 -15.82 -7.71
N LYS A 35 10.32 -16.52 -8.56
CA LYS A 35 10.17 -17.97 -8.49
C LYS A 35 11.50 -18.72 -8.64
N ASN A 36 12.37 -18.22 -9.50
CA ASN A 36 13.68 -18.83 -9.78
C ASN A 36 14.79 -18.40 -8.81
N GLY A 37 14.47 -17.60 -7.79
CA GLY A 37 15.45 -17.10 -6.83
C GLY A 37 16.39 -16.02 -7.37
N ASN A 38 16.03 -15.37 -8.48
CA ASN A 38 16.84 -14.36 -9.15
C ASN A 38 16.30 -12.94 -8.96
N ALA A 39 15.62 -12.69 -7.83
CA ALA A 39 14.96 -11.42 -7.55
C ALA A 39 15.82 -10.42 -6.77
N LYS A 40 17.14 -10.48 -6.89
CA LYS A 40 18.06 -9.62 -6.14
C LYS A 40 17.91 -8.12 -6.43
N ASP A 41 17.38 -7.77 -7.59
CA ASP A 41 17.20 -6.38 -8.04
C ASP A 41 15.73 -5.91 -7.92
N ILE A 42 14.89 -6.70 -7.27
CA ILE A 42 13.46 -6.41 -7.09
C ILE A 42 13.17 -6.22 -5.60
N PHE A 43 12.55 -5.09 -5.26
CA PHE A 43 12.29 -4.71 -3.88
C PHE A 43 10.83 -4.28 -3.69
N PRO A 44 10.26 -4.47 -2.49
CA PRO A 44 8.97 -3.90 -2.19
C PRO A 44 9.08 -2.38 -2.07
N LEU A 45 8.03 -1.68 -2.46
CA LEU A 45 7.92 -0.24 -2.25
C LEU A 45 7.25 0.00 -0.90
N VAL A 46 8.02 0.49 0.06
CA VAL A 46 7.56 0.69 1.43
C VAL A 46 6.67 1.93 1.49
N LEU A 47 5.58 1.86 2.25
CA LEU A 47 4.68 2.98 2.46
C LEU A 47 5.38 4.10 3.24
N LYS A 48 5.18 5.33 2.79
CA LYS A 48 5.65 6.55 3.43
C LYS A 48 4.72 7.70 3.00
N VAL A 49 4.87 8.88 3.61
CA VAL A 49 3.98 10.02 3.36
C VAL A 49 3.82 10.32 1.86
N GLU A 50 4.92 10.42 1.14
CA GLU A 50 4.90 10.76 -0.29
C GLU A 50 4.12 9.73 -1.12
N ILE A 51 4.24 8.45 -0.76
CA ILE A 51 3.51 7.38 -1.44
C ILE A 51 2.02 7.45 -1.10
N LEU A 52 1.68 7.67 0.17
CA LEU A 52 0.28 7.81 0.59
C LEU A 52 -0.41 8.96 -0.14
N GLU A 53 0.25 10.10 -0.25
CA GLU A 53 -0.28 11.26 -0.96
C GLU A 53 -0.52 10.94 -2.44
N LYS A 54 0.39 10.23 -3.07
CA LYS A 54 0.26 9.79 -4.47
C LYS A 54 -0.83 8.75 -4.69
N CYS A 55 -1.28 8.10 -3.63
CA CYS A 55 -2.42 7.18 -3.63
C CYS A 55 -3.76 7.87 -3.34
N GLY A 56 -3.74 9.16 -3.03
CA GLY A 56 -4.95 9.91 -2.71
C GLY A 56 -5.33 9.97 -1.24
N PHE A 57 -4.47 9.52 -0.34
CA PHE A 57 -4.70 9.66 1.10
C PHE A 57 -4.65 11.14 1.51
N VAL A 58 -5.49 11.49 2.47
CA VAL A 58 -5.56 12.82 3.07
C VAL A 58 -5.22 12.71 4.55
N GLU A 59 -4.35 13.58 5.04
CA GLU A 59 -4.00 13.60 6.46
C GLU A 59 -5.18 14.05 7.31
N ASN A 60 -5.53 13.25 8.31
CA ASN A 60 -6.54 13.61 9.31
C ASN A 60 -5.85 14.30 10.47
N LYS A 61 -6.04 15.61 10.57
CA LYS A 61 -5.46 16.44 11.65
C LYS A 61 -6.40 16.57 12.85
N ASP A 62 -7.67 16.20 12.68
CA ASP A 62 -8.69 16.27 13.70
C ASP A 62 -8.94 14.89 14.28
N TYR A 63 -8.86 14.73 15.59
CA TYR A 63 -9.22 13.50 16.32
C TYR A 63 -8.59 12.21 15.77
N PRO A 64 -7.25 12.10 15.67
CA PRO A 64 -6.62 10.85 15.25
C PRO A 64 -6.91 9.74 16.26
N LEU A 65 -7.11 8.50 15.75
CA LEU A 65 -7.37 7.34 16.63
C LEU A 65 -6.16 6.97 17.49
N LEU A 66 -4.95 7.25 17.00
CA LEU A 66 -3.70 7.02 17.73
C LEU A 66 -3.06 8.38 18.04
N PRO A 67 -2.96 8.76 19.34
CA PRO A 67 -2.51 10.11 19.71
C PRO A 67 -1.06 10.42 19.32
N ASP A 68 -0.21 9.40 19.23
CA ASP A 68 1.22 9.58 18.95
C ASP A 68 1.59 9.37 17.47
N ALA A 69 0.61 9.31 16.58
CA ALA A 69 0.84 9.03 15.19
C ALA A 69 0.14 10.05 14.28
N ARG A 70 0.74 10.31 13.13
CA ARG A 70 0.05 10.99 12.04
C ARG A 70 -0.89 9.99 11.37
N GLU A 71 -2.12 10.41 11.10
CA GLU A 71 -3.14 9.57 10.47
C GLU A 71 -3.46 10.08 9.09
N PHE A 72 -3.49 9.17 8.12
CA PHE A 72 -3.91 9.44 6.74
C PHE A 72 -5.09 8.55 6.41
N VAL A 73 -6.05 9.07 5.66
CA VAL A 73 -7.30 8.36 5.36
C VAL A 73 -7.52 8.34 3.85
N LEU A 74 -7.85 7.17 3.33
CA LEU A 74 -8.35 6.96 1.98
C LEU A 74 -9.79 6.48 2.09
N ALA A 75 -10.74 7.33 1.70
CA ALA A 75 -12.15 6.96 1.69
C ALA A 75 -12.42 5.98 0.54
N LEU A 76 -13.14 4.90 0.85
CA LEU A 76 -13.58 3.93 -0.14
C LEU A 76 -15.02 4.23 -0.56
N PRO A 77 -15.48 3.70 -1.72
CA PRO A 77 -16.87 3.84 -2.12
C PRO A 77 -17.82 3.37 -1.02
N VAL A 78 -18.86 4.17 -0.76
CA VAL A 78 -19.85 3.87 0.28
C VAL A 78 -20.75 2.74 -0.19
N ILE A 79 -20.84 1.66 0.63
CA ILE A 79 -21.79 0.57 0.41
C ILE A 79 -22.81 0.64 1.54
N GLY A 80 -24.04 1.04 1.23
CA GLY A 80 -25.08 1.25 2.24
C GLY A 80 -24.72 2.42 3.16
N ASN A 81 -24.89 2.22 4.47
CA ASN A 81 -24.57 3.22 5.50
C ASN A 81 -23.20 3.02 6.15
N ASN A 82 -22.39 2.12 5.59
CA ASN A 82 -21.11 1.77 6.19
C ASN A 82 -20.00 2.71 5.69
N LYS A 83 -19.21 3.20 6.62
CA LYS A 83 -18.04 4.03 6.34
C LYS A 83 -16.82 3.12 6.19
N ASN A 84 -16.44 2.86 4.94
CA ASN A 84 -15.28 2.05 4.61
C ASN A 84 -14.10 2.94 4.29
N GLU A 85 -12.98 2.70 4.94
CA GLU A 85 -11.76 3.49 4.77
C GLU A 85 -10.53 2.59 4.85
N ILE A 86 -9.44 3.06 4.25
CA ILE A 86 -8.11 2.54 4.56
C ILE A 86 -7.40 3.65 5.31
N ARG A 87 -6.85 3.34 6.48
CA ARG A 87 -6.14 4.29 7.32
C ARG A 87 -4.67 3.90 7.39
N ALA A 88 -3.81 4.90 7.30
CA ALA A 88 -2.38 4.72 7.45
C ALA A 88 -1.89 5.58 8.62
N TYR A 89 -0.94 5.04 9.37
CA TYR A 89 -0.40 5.68 10.56
C TYR A 89 1.12 5.74 10.47
N ILE A 90 1.68 6.90 10.81
CA ILE A 90 3.12 7.10 10.87
C ILE A 90 3.49 7.47 12.30
N LYS A 91 4.21 6.55 12.98
CA LYS A 91 4.70 6.76 14.34
C LYS A 91 6.13 7.28 14.33
N ASN A 92 6.40 8.37 15.07
CA ASN A 92 7.74 8.90 15.29
C ASN A 92 8.53 9.11 13.99
N ASN A 93 7.83 9.41 12.88
CA ASN A 93 8.42 9.59 11.54
C ASN A 93 9.23 8.39 11.03
N LYS A 94 9.05 7.19 11.59
CA LYS A 94 9.86 6.02 11.25
C LYS A 94 9.09 4.88 10.59
N GLU A 95 7.93 4.51 11.15
CA GLU A 95 7.16 3.38 10.65
C GLU A 95 5.82 3.86 10.08
N CYS A 96 5.52 3.41 8.87
CA CYS A 96 4.22 3.62 8.26
C CYS A 96 3.53 2.27 8.11
N PHE A 97 2.41 2.09 8.75
CA PHE A 97 1.56 0.93 8.52
C PHE A 97 0.16 1.37 8.12
N SER A 98 -0.53 0.51 7.41
CA SER A 98 -1.88 0.77 6.95
C SER A 98 -2.78 -0.42 7.27
N ARG A 99 -4.07 -0.15 7.38
CA ARG A 99 -5.09 -1.19 7.58
C ARG A 99 -6.44 -0.72 7.06
N ALA A 100 -7.26 -1.66 6.62
CA ALA A 100 -8.64 -1.37 6.25
C ALA A 100 -9.51 -1.29 7.50
N THR A 101 -10.43 -0.34 7.52
CA THR A 101 -11.40 -0.16 8.61
C THR A 101 -12.82 -0.12 8.07
N LEU A 102 -13.75 -0.66 8.86
CA LEU A 102 -15.19 -0.58 8.64
C LEU A 102 -15.80 0.07 9.87
N ASN A 103 -16.41 1.24 9.72
CA ASN A 103 -16.97 2.01 10.83
C ASN A 103 -15.98 2.19 11.98
N ASN A 104 -14.72 2.53 11.66
CA ASN A 104 -13.59 2.72 12.58
C ASN A 104 -13.05 1.44 13.23
N LEU A 105 -13.56 0.26 12.87
CA LEU A 105 -13.02 -1.02 13.36
C LEU A 105 -12.09 -1.64 12.34
N PRO A 106 -10.90 -2.11 12.76
CA PRO A 106 -9.99 -2.79 11.85
C PRO A 106 -10.58 -4.09 11.31
N VAL A 107 -10.54 -4.27 9.99
CA VAL A 107 -11.03 -5.48 9.31
C VAL A 107 -9.95 -6.18 8.51
N SER A 108 -8.72 -5.68 8.53
CA SER A 108 -7.57 -6.33 7.91
C SER A 108 -6.39 -6.33 8.88
N ASN A 109 -5.39 -7.15 8.58
CA ASN A 109 -4.08 -7.06 9.23
C ASN A 109 -3.38 -5.76 8.81
N ASN A 110 -2.39 -5.35 9.59
CA ASN A 110 -1.53 -4.24 9.21
C ASN A 110 -0.68 -4.63 8.01
N PHE A 111 -0.48 -3.69 7.11
CA PHE A 111 0.42 -3.88 5.97
C PHE A 111 1.31 -2.64 5.79
N TYR A 112 2.49 -2.84 5.20
CA TYR A 112 3.58 -1.86 5.21
C TYR A 112 4.07 -1.49 3.81
N GLN A 113 3.57 -2.17 2.78
CA GLN A 113 4.10 -2.07 1.42
C GLN A 113 2.99 -1.70 0.43
N LEU A 114 3.37 -0.97 -0.63
CA LEU A 114 2.41 -0.46 -1.60
C LEU A 114 1.62 -1.57 -2.30
N HIS A 115 2.28 -2.66 -2.70
CA HIS A 115 1.57 -3.76 -3.37
C HIS A 115 0.50 -4.39 -2.46
N GLN A 116 0.75 -4.47 -1.16
CA GLN A 116 -0.24 -4.94 -0.19
C GLN A 116 -1.44 -3.99 -0.12
N LEU A 117 -1.18 -2.68 -0.10
CA LEU A 117 -2.23 -1.67 -0.14
C LEU A 117 -3.06 -1.78 -1.43
N GLN A 118 -2.41 -1.93 -2.58
CA GLN A 118 -3.09 -2.11 -3.86
C GLN A 118 -4.00 -3.34 -3.85
N ASN A 119 -3.54 -4.43 -3.25
CA ASN A 119 -4.30 -5.69 -3.19
C ASN A 119 -5.50 -5.58 -2.26
N VAL A 120 -5.34 -4.94 -1.10
CA VAL A 120 -6.45 -4.69 -0.17
C VAL A 120 -7.49 -3.78 -0.82
N TYR A 121 -7.05 -2.71 -1.47
CA TYR A 121 -7.95 -1.81 -2.18
C TYR A 121 -8.77 -2.55 -3.26
N PHE A 122 -8.10 -3.36 -4.07
CA PHE A 122 -8.76 -4.16 -5.10
C PHE A 122 -9.77 -5.16 -4.49
N ALA A 123 -9.39 -5.83 -3.41
CA ALA A 123 -10.27 -6.79 -2.73
C ALA A 123 -11.55 -6.11 -2.20
N LEU A 124 -11.46 -4.86 -1.75
CA LEU A 124 -12.59 -4.12 -1.18
C LEU A 124 -13.44 -3.41 -2.22
N THR A 125 -12.88 -3.02 -3.35
CA THR A 125 -13.57 -2.16 -4.35
C THR A 125 -13.76 -2.82 -5.71
N SER A 126 -13.05 -3.90 -6.01
CA SER A 126 -12.93 -4.52 -7.34
C SER A 126 -12.33 -3.59 -8.39
N GLU A 127 -11.68 -2.52 -7.95
CA GLU A 127 -11.01 -1.53 -8.82
C GLU A 127 -9.54 -1.40 -8.43
N GLU A 128 -8.72 -1.03 -9.41
CA GLU A 128 -7.30 -0.77 -9.15
C GLU A 128 -7.13 0.59 -8.47
N LEU A 129 -6.27 0.63 -7.44
CA LEU A 129 -5.87 1.88 -6.80
C LEU A 129 -5.06 2.72 -7.80
N LYS A 130 -5.47 3.98 -7.96
CA LYS A 130 -4.72 4.94 -8.79
C LYS A 130 -3.54 5.47 -8.01
N VAL A 131 -2.34 5.26 -8.53
CA VAL A 131 -1.09 5.71 -7.92
C VAL A 131 -0.34 6.58 -8.92
N SER A 132 -0.09 7.82 -8.55
CA SER A 132 0.58 8.82 -9.41
C SER A 132 2.08 8.87 -9.14
N LEU A 133 2.78 7.78 -9.40
CA LEU A 133 4.24 7.70 -9.22
C LEU A 133 5.04 8.40 -10.33
#